data_dcf3b66b0f7d8d8f4b683287dd21e9fd
#
_entry.id   dcf3b66b0f7d8d8f4b683287dd21e9fd
#
_cell.length_a   1.000
_cell.length_b   1.000
_cell.length_c   1.000
_cell.angle_alpha   90.00
_cell.angle_beta   90.00
_cell.angle_gamma   90.00
#
_symmetry.space_group_name_H-M   'P 1'
#
loop_
_entity.id
_entity.type
_entity.pdbx_description
1 polymer ?
#
loop_
_entity_poly.entity_id
_entity_poly.type
_entity_poly.pdbx_seq_one_letter_code
_entity_poly.pdbx_strand_id
1 'polypeptide(L)'
;MLSLSLGLVAALAWGIHDICVRYVSQKGRILPSLATVLLVGSIILVPISTSLGDWPTITQVGFSYCVLGGTVYLLGCIGLYKAFSIGPVRLVAPIIGAYPILSIAWAGLSGQPVNLGQWLAVGCVVFGVALVGYLSHSDDEETSTLPAVSWSILGGAGFAGAFAIGHIAIQAGDELPVILITRLAATAGVLVLLLLQSGPKFPDRSAWPFLAAMALLDTTAHSIVIGSGNLDRPEFAAVAASMFGMITVVLAWTFLRERMSLGQWCGVALAFGAVGYLAL
;
A
#
# COMPACT_ATOMS: atom_id res chain seq x y z
N MET A 1 -17.65 -9.42 -10.44
CA MET A 1 -17.44 -8.14 -11.17
C MET A 1 -17.28 -6.95 -10.25
N LEU A 2 -18.11 -6.82 -9.18
CA LEU A 2 -18.02 -5.67 -8.24
C LEU A 2 -16.66 -5.58 -7.55
N SER A 3 -16.14 -6.69 -7.00
CA SER A 3 -14.82 -6.75 -6.34
C SER A 3 -13.70 -6.23 -7.25
N LEU A 4 -13.68 -6.67 -8.52
CA LEU A 4 -12.69 -6.22 -9.50
C LEU A 4 -12.79 -4.71 -9.77
N SER A 5 -14.01 -4.21 -9.99
CA SER A 5 -14.24 -2.78 -10.28
C SER A 5 -13.83 -1.91 -9.10
N LEU A 6 -14.17 -2.30 -7.87
CA LEU A 6 -13.76 -1.60 -6.65
C LEU A 6 -12.24 -1.63 -6.48
N GLY A 7 -11.60 -2.77 -6.73
CA GLY A 7 -10.14 -2.88 -6.70
C GLY A 7 -9.45 -1.95 -7.70
N LEU A 8 -9.99 -1.78 -8.91
CA LEU A 8 -9.45 -0.83 -9.89
C LEU A 8 -9.63 0.63 -9.44
N VAL A 9 -10.74 0.96 -8.77
CA VAL A 9 -10.92 2.30 -8.16
C VAL A 9 -9.87 2.53 -7.06
N ALA A 10 -9.63 1.53 -6.21
CA ALA A 10 -8.57 1.60 -5.19
C ALA A 10 -7.18 1.74 -5.82
N ALA A 11 -6.90 1.01 -6.91
CA ALA A 11 -5.65 1.12 -7.65
C ALA A 11 -5.42 2.53 -8.21
N LEU A 12 -6.45 3.14 -8.79
CA LEU A 12 -6.36 4.51 -9.30
C LEU A 12 -6.13 5.51 -8.16
N ALA A 13 -6.86 5.38 -7.06
CA ALA A 13 -6.71 6.24 -5.90
C ALA A 13 -5.29 6.15 -5.30
N TRP A 14 -4.77 4.94 -5.06
CA TRP A 14 -3.39 4.78 -4.57
C TRP A 14 -2.34 5.16 -5.61
N GLY A 15 -2.56 4.94 -6.90
CA GLY A 15 -1.64 5.39 -7.94
C GLY A 15 -1.44 6.91 -7.94
N ILE A 16 -2.52 7.68 -7.79
CA ILE A 16 -2.46 9.14 -7.67
C ILE A 16 -1.85 9.54 -6.30
N HIS A 17 -2.27 8.88 -5.22
CA HIS A 17 -1.72 9.08 -3.88
C HIS A 17 -0.20 8.95 -3.86
N ASP A 18 0.36 7.91 -4.48
CA ASP A 18 1.79 7.62 -4.47
C ASP A 18 2.64 8.68 -5.16
N ILE A 19 2.12 9.29 -6.22
CA ILE A 19 2.77 10.46 -6.84
C ILE A 19 2.86 11.62 -5.84
N CYS A 20 1.79 11.84 -5.07
CA CYS A 20 1.80 12.84 -4.00
C CYS A 20 2.77 12.46 -2.88
N VAL A 21 2.82 11.16 -2.48
CA VAL A 21 3.80 10.64 -1.51
C VAL A 21 5.21 10.92 -2.00
N ARG A 22 5.53 10.61 -3.26
CA ARG A 22 6.85 10.88 -3.83
C ARG A 22 7.22 12.35 -3.70
N TYR A 23 6.32 13.25 -4.09
CA TYR A 23 6.54 14.70 -4.02
C TYR A 23 6.75 15.20 -2.59
N VAL A 24 5.90 14.75 -1.64
CA VAL A 24 5.94 15.18 -0.25
C VAL A 24 7.14 14.58 0.49
N SER A 25 7.46 13.31 0.25
CA SER A 25 8.53 12.59 0.95
C SER A 25 9.92 13.11 0.63
N GLN A 26 10.14 13.65 -0.57
CA GLN A 26 11.41 14.27 -0.95
C GLN A 26 11.75 15.53 -0.14
N LYS A 27 10.75 16.16 0.51
CA LYS A 27 10.94 17.32 1.39
C LYS A 27 11.43 16.94 2.81
N GLY A 28 11.61 15.65 3.11
CA GLY A 28 12.22 15.14 4.33
C GLY A 28 11.32 15.12 5.58
N ARG A 29 10.06 15.56 5.51
CA ARG A 29 9.12 15.57 6.65
C ARG A 29 8.16 14.40 6.60
N ILE A 30 8.69 13.18 6.63
CA ILE A 30 7.91 11.94 6.43
C ILE A 30 6.89 11.73 7.55
N LEU A 31 7.32 11.66 8.81
CA LEU A 31 6.41 11.38 9.93
C LEU A 31 5.32 12.46 10.12
N PRO A 32 5.61 13.77 10.06
CA PRO A 32 4.56 14.78 10.09
C PRO A 32 3.56 14.67 8.95
N SER A 33 4.02 14.37 7.74
CA SER A 33 3.15 14.19 6.57
C SER A 33 2.26 12.95 6.70
N LEU A 34 2.85 11.81 7.06
CA LEU A 34 2.12 10.57 7.31
C LEU A 34 1.10 10.73 8.45
N ALA A 35 1.50 11.37 9.58
CA ALA A 35 0.59 11.63 10.69
C ALA A 35 -0.61 12.50 10.26
N THR A 36 -0.36 13.51 9.41
CA THR A 36 -1.44 14.35 8.88
C THR A 36 -2.40 13.56 8.00
N VAL A 37 -1.90 12.72 7.09
CA VAL A 37 -2.72 11.89 6.20
C VAL A 37 -3.58 10.91 7.00
N LEU A 38 -2.96 10.20 7.96
CA LEU A 38 -3.69 9.23 8.79
C LEU A 38 -4.71 9.91 9.72
N LEU A 39 -4.36 11.05 10.31
CA LEU A 39 -5.26 11.82 11.21
C LEU A 39 -6.46 12.37 10.43
N VAL A 40 -6.23 13.02 9.29
CA VAL A 40 -7.33 13.56 8.46
C VAL A 40 -8.23 12.44 7.96
N GLY A 41 -7.65 11.32 7.51
CA GLY A 41 -8.43 10.13 7.13
C GLY A 41 -9.24 9.56 8.29
N SER A 42 -8.71 9.56 9.52
CA SER A 42 -9.47 9.17 10.72
C SER A 42 -10.63 10.12 10.99
N ILE A 43 -10.40 11.44 10.87
CA ILE A 43 -11.45 12.45 11.03
C ILE A 43 -12.59 12.26 10.02
N ILE A 44 -12.27 11.88 8.78
CA ILE A 44 -13.27 11.56 7.74
C ILE A 44 -14.06 10.30 8.12
N LEU A 45 -13.40 9.26 8.61
CA LEU A 45 -14.02 7.97 8.91
C LEU A 45 -14.88 8.00 10.20
N VAL A 46 -14.53 8.82 11.21
CA VAL A 46 -15.26 8.88 12.48
C VAL A 46 -16.75 9.08 12.27
N PRO A 47 -17.25 10.16 11.61
CA PRO A 47 -18.68 10.36 11.46
C PRO A 47 -19.35 9.24 10.63
N ILE A 48 -18.67 8.68 9.65
CA ILE A 48 -19.19 7.60 8.80
C ILE A 48 -19.38 6.33 9.65
N SER A 49 -18.34 5.89 10.33
CA SER A 49 -18.35 4.66 11.12
C SER A 49 -19.27 4.78 12.36
N THR A 50 -19.32 5.94 13.02
CA THR A 50 -20.20 6.12 14.19
C THR A 50 -21.68 6.22 13.81
N SER A 51 -22.01 6.67 12.59
CA SER A 51 -23.40 6.82 12.14
C SER A 51 -23.94 5.59 11.44
N LEU A 52 -23.10 4.82 10.74
CA LEU A 52 -23.51 3.74 9.86
C LEU A 52 -22.99 2.37 10.29
N GLY A 53 -21.97 2.31 11.17
CA GLY A 53 -21.35 1.05 11.59
C GLY A 53 -22.09 0.38 12.74
N ASP A 54 -22.13 -0.94 12.73
CA ASP A 54 -22.68 -1.76 13.81
C ASP A 54 -21.60 -2.09 14.85
N TRP A 55 -21.36 -1.16 15.76
CA TRP A 55 -20.33 -1.23 16.80
C TRP A 55 -20.47 -2.41 17.78
N PRO A 56 -21.69 -2.82 18.20
CA PRO A 56 -21.89 -3.98 19.07
C PRO A 56 -21.35 -5.31 18.50
N THR A 57 -21.10 -5.40 17.19
CA THR A 57 -20.56 -6.61 16.55
C THR A 57 -19.08 -6.80 16.81
N ILE A 58 -18.34 -5.75 17.21
CA ILE A 58 -16.91 -5.84 17.45
C ILE A 58 -16.61 -6.66 18.71
N THR A 59 -16.04 -7.85 18.49
CA THR A 59 -15.55 -8.69 19.57
C THR A 59 -14.21 -8.20 20.11
N GLN A 60 -13.82 -8.64 21.31
CA GLN A 60 -12.50 -8.35 21.86
C GLN A 60 -11.37 -8.90 20.96
N VAL A 61 -11.58 -10.05 20.36
CA VAL A 61 -10.64 -10.66 19.40
C VAL A 61 -10.57 -9.84 18.13
N GLY A 62 -11.71 -9.42 17.57
CA GLY A 62 -11.79 -8.53 16.42
C GLY A 62 -11.07 -7.20 16.67
N PHE A 63 -11.27 -6.58 17.84
CA PHE A 63 -10.55 -5.37 18.24
C PHE A 63 -9.03 -5.59 18.26
N SER A 64 -8.55 -6.72 18.77
CA SER A 64 -7.12 -7.04 18.79
C SER A 64 -6.54 -7.17 17.38
N TYR A 65 -7.28 -7.80 16.46
CA TYR A 65 -6.88 -7.86 15.04
C TYR A 65 -6.87 -6.46 14.40
N CYS A 66 -7.80 -5.58 14.70
CA CYS A 66 -7.80 -4.21 14.19
C CYS A 66 -6.54 -3.44 14.65
N VAL A 67 -6.17 -3.56 15.93
CA VAL A 67 -4.98 -2.90 16.48
C VAL A 67 -3.69 -3.46 15.84
N LEU A 68 -3.61 -4.79 15.72
CA LEU A 68 -2.48 -5.45 15.05
C LEU A 68 -2.40 -5.03 13.58
N GLY A 69 -3.52 -5.09 12.85
CA GLY A 69 -3.60 -4.70 11.44
C GLY A 69 -3.20 -3.25 11.23
N GLY A 70 -3.66 -2.34 12.10
CA GLY A 70 -3.29 -0.92 12.06
C GLY A 70 -1.81 -0.67 12.34
N THR A 71 -1.22 -1.44 13.25
CA THR A 71 0.23 -1.37 13.53
C THR A 71 1.04 -1.85 12.32
N VAL A 72 0.65 -2.95 11.71
CA VAL A 72 1.29 -3.51 10.51
C VAL A 72 1.09 -2.59 9.30
N TYR A 73 -0.10 -1.97 9.16
CA TYR A 73 -0.37 -0.95 8.15
C TYR A 73 0.55 0.27 8.28
N LEU A 74 0.78 0.74 9.50
CA LEU A 74 1.72 1.83 9.77
C LEU A 74 3.14 1.48 9.32
N LEU A 75 3.61 0.25 9.55
CA LEU A 75 4.92 -0.20 9.06
C LEU A 75 4.96 -0.17 7.53
N GLY A 76 3.89 -0.60 6.86
CA GLY A 76 3.72 -0.49 5.42
C GLY A 76 3.83 0.95 4.92
N CYS A 77 3.11 1.87 5.56
CA CYS A 77 3.15 3.29 5.23
C CYS A 77 4.55 3.90 5.44
N ILE A 78 5.22 3.59 6.54
CA ILE A 78 6.59 4.07 6.79
C ILE A 78 7.53 3.54 5.69
N GLY A 79 7.41 2.27 5.33
CA GLY A 79 8.17 1.66 4.24
C GLY A 79 7.96 2.39 2.91
N LEU A 80 6.69 2.63 2.55
CA LEU A 80 6.29 3.37 1.33
C LEU A 80 6.91 4.77 1.28
N TYR A 81 6.68 5.57 2.33
CA TYR A 81 7.16 6.96 2.38
C TYR A 81 8.69 7.03 2.37
N LYS A 82 9.36 6.15 3.11
CA LYS A 82 10.83 6.05 3.12
C LYS A 82 11.37 5.62 1.76
N ALA A 83 10.80 4.61 1.14
CA ALA A 83 11.21 4.14 -0.17
C ALA A 83 11.10 5.26 -1.22
N PHE A 84 9.94 5.95 -1.28
CA PHE A 84 9.74 7.07 -2.20
C PHE A 84 10.59 8.31 -1.88
N SER A 85 11.09 8.47 -0.66
CA SER A 85 11.99 9.58 -0.34
C SER A 85 13.38 9.42 -0.94
N ILE A 86 13.82 8.18 -1.18
CA ILE A 86 15.21 7.85 -1.57
C ILE A 86 15.33 7.14 -2.91
N GLY A 87 14.28 6.45 -3.38
CA GLY A 87 14.31 5.70 -4.64
C GLY A 87 13.42 6.27 -5.73
N PRO A 88 13.70 6.00 -7.01
CA PRO A 88 12.82 6.40 -8.11
C PRO A 88 11.52 5.60 -8.08
N VAL A 89 10.43 6.22 -8.58
CA VAL A 89 9.10 5.59 -8.58
C VAL A 89 9.09 4.29 -9.40
N ARG A 90 9.80 4.28 -10.54
CA ARG A 90 9.92 3.10 -11.42
C ARG A 90 10.47 1.85 -10.73
N LEU A 91 11.24 2.02 -9.63
CA LEU A 91 11.78 0.92 -8.82
C LEU A 91 10.85 0.59 -7.63
N VAL A 92 10.43 1.61 -6.90
CA VAL A 92 9.69 1.48 -5.63
C VAL A 92 8.28 0.92 -5.86
N ALA A 93 7.53 1.49 -6.81
CA ALA A 93 6.13 1.15 -7.01
C ALA A 93 5.91 -0.32 -7.44
N PRO A 94 6.70 -0.92 -8.35
CA PRO A 94 6.56 -2.34 -8.69
C PRO A 94 6.85 -3.28 -7.51
N ILE A 95 7.84 -2.94 -6.65
CA ILE A 95 8.18 -3.78 -5.49
C ILE A 95 7.02 -3.77 -4.49
N ILE A 96 6.48 -2.60 -4.17
CA ILE A 96 5.36 -2.48 -3.23
C ILE A 96 4.10 -3.09 -3.83
N GLY A 97 3.79 -2.83 -5.10
CA GLY A 97 2.64 -3.40 -5.80
C GLY A 97 2.69 -4.93 -5.96
N ALA A 98 3.86 -5.54 -5.79
CA ALA A 98 4.02 -6.98 -5.79
C ALA A 98 3.57 -7.67 -4.48
N TYR A 99 2.97 -6.97 -3.54
CA TYR A 99 2.54 -7.52 -2.25
C TYR A 99 1.67 -8.80 -2.33
N PRO A 100 0.87 -9.07 -3.38
CA PRO A 100 0.10 -10.32 -3.47
C PRO A 100 0.97 -11.59 -3.52
N ILE A 101 2.25 -11.48 -3.94
CA ILE A 101 3.20 -12.60 -3.91
C ILE A 101 3.33 -13.17 -2.49
N LEU A 102 3.32 -12.29 -1.48
CA LEU A 102 3.46 -12.70 -0.09
C LEU A 102 2.27 -13.54 0.38
N SER A 103 1.07 -13.30 -0.17
CA SER A 103 -0.12 -14.12 0.08
C SER A 103 0.05 -15.51 -0.50
N ILE A 104 0.59 -15.64 -1.71
CA ILE A 104 0.88 -16.93 -2.35
C ILE A 104 1.98 -17.69 -1.60
N ALA A 105 3.07 -16.98 -1.23
CA ALA A 105 4.15 -17.58 -0.45
C ALA A 105 3.63 -18.11 0.91
N TRP A 106 2.80 -17.33 1.58
CA TRP A 106 2.16 -17.75 2.84
C TRP A 106 1.24 -18.95 2.67
N ALA A 107 0.42 -19.00 1.61
CA ALA A 107 -0.42 -20.14 1.30
C ALA A 107 0.42 -21.41 1.13
N GLY A 108 1.51 -21.35 0.36
CA GLY A 108 2.44 -22.46 0.18
C GLY A 108 3.09 -22.93 1.48
N LEU A 109 3.55 -21.98 2.33
CA LEU A 109 4.14 -22.30 3.64
C LEU A 109 3.11 -22.89 4.63
N SER A 110 1.84 -22.51 4.49
CA SER A 110 0.73 -23.02 5.29
C SER A 110 0.19 -24.37 4.81
N GLY A 111 0.85 -24.99 3.81
CA GLY A 111 0.46 -26.30 3.27
C GLY A 111 -0.75 -26.26 2.32
N GLN A 112 -1.19 -25.09 1.90
CA GLN A 112 -2.22 -24.97 0.87
C GLN A 112 -1.64 -25.31 -0.52
N PRO A 113 -2.41 -25.97 -1.39
CA PRO A 113 -1.92 -26.35 -2.71
C PRO A 113 -1.72 -25.08 -3.57
N VAL A 114 -0.49 -24.79 -3.88
CA VAL A 114 -0.10 -23.75 -4.83
C VAL A 114 0.30 -24.43 -6.13
N ASN A 115 -0.39 -24.12 -7.24
CA ASN A 115 -0.14 -24.75 -8.51
C ASN A 115 1.13 -24.20 -9.21
N LEU A 116 1.64 -24.94 -10.19
CA LEU A 116 2.86 -24.54 -10.91
C LEU A 116 2.71 -23.18 -11.60
N GLY A 117 1.52 -22.85 -12.12
CA GLY A 117 1.27 -21.56 -12.77
C GLY A 117 1.43 -20.40 -11.79
N GLN A 118 0.98 -20.55 -10.54
CA GLN A 118 1.15 -19.54 -9.50
C GLN A 118 2.64 -19.36 -9.13
N TRP A 119 3.41 -20.46 -9.02
CA TRP A 119 4.86 -20.36 -8.78
C TRP A 119 5.60 -19.72 -9.94
N LEU A 120 5.20 -20.01 -11.18
CA LEU A 120 5.77 -19.34 -12.38
C LEU A 120 5.42 -17.85 -12.37
N ALA A 121 4.20 -17.47 -12.02
CA ALA A 121 3.82 -16.07 -11.89
C ALA A 121 4.65 -15.35 -10.81
N VAL A 122 4.85 -15.96 -9.65
CA VAL A 122 5.75 -15.43 -8.61
C VAL A 122 7.17 -15.21 -9.17
N GLY A 123 7.69 -16.20 -9.90
CA GLY A 123 8.99 -16.09 -10.58
C GLY A 123 9.05 -14.93 -11.58
N CYS A 124 8.01 -14.76 -12.39
CA CYS A 124 7.89 -13.64 -13.34
C CYS A 124 7.85 -12.27 -12.64
N VAL A 125 7.12 -12.14 -11.52
CA VAL A 125 7.10 -10.88 -10.75
C VAL A 125 8.49 -10.58 -10.20
N VAL A 126 9.13 -11.56 -9.55
CA VAL A 126 10.48 -11.37 -8.98
C VAL A 126 11.48 -11.00 -10.07
N PHE A 127 11.45 -11.69 -11.21
CA PHE A 127 12.32 -11.39 -12.35
C PHE A 127 12.05 -10.01 -12.95
N GLY A 128 10.78 -9.65 -13.15
CA GLY A 128 10.39 -8.33 -13.68
C GLY A 128 10.86 -7.19 -12.78
N VAL A 129 10.64 -7.30 -11.47
CA VAL A 129 11.11 -6.32 -10.47
C VAL A 129 12.64 -6.27 -10.43
N ALA A 130 13.32 -7.42 -10.44
CA ALA A 130 14.79 -7.50 -10.45
C ALA A 130 15.37 -6.83 -11.70
N LEU A 131 14.76 -7.04 -12.89
CA LEU A 131 15.16 -6.41 -14.13
C LEU A 131 15.04 -4.88 -14.07
N VAL A 132 13.92 -4.36 -13.53
CA VAL A 132 13.75 -2.91 -13.33
C VAL A 132 14.81 -2.37 -12.38
N GLY A 133 15.09 -3.07 -11.28
CA GLY A 133 16.12 -2.69 -10.30
C GLY A 133 17.52 -2.66 -10.90
N TYR A 134 17.87 -3.72 -11.64
CA TYR A 134 19.17 -3.82 -12.30
C TYR A 134 19.40 -2.69 -13.31
N LEU A 135 18.43 -2.43 -14.18
CA LEU A 135 18.53 -1.37 -15.18
C LEU A 135 18.46 0.04 -14.55
N SER A 136 17.85 0.19 -13.38
CA SER A 136 17.83 1.48 -12.65
C SER A 136 19.18 1.81 -12.03
N HIS A 137 20.00 0.81 -11.69
CA HIS A 137 21.34 1.01 -11.13
C HIS A 137 22.33 1.60 -12.14
N SER A 138 22.11 1.33 -13.43
CA SER A 138 22.99 1.81 -14.51
C SER A 138 22.79 3.29 -14.86
N ASP A 139 21.65 3.86 -14.48
CA ASP A 139 21.27 5.23 -14.86
C ASP A 139 21.74 6.32 -13.87
N ASP A 140 22.01 5.94 -12.60
CA ASP A 140 22.40 6.86 -11.52
C ASP A 140 23.56 6.28 -10.70
N GLU A 141 24.79 6.61 -11.00
CA GLU A 141 26.00 6.12 -10.31
C GLU A 141 26.05 6.52 -8.82
N GLU A 142 25.29 7.51 -8.34
CA GLU A 142 25.37 8.03 -6.98
C GLU A 142 24.32 7.49 -6.00
N THR A 143 23.25 6.81 -6.46
CA THR A 143 22.17 6.38 -5.57
C THR A 143 22.21 4.88 -5.31
N SER A 144 22.56 4.50 -4.07
CA SER A 144 22.42 3.11 -3.64
C SER A 144 20.96 2.68 -3.71
N THR A 145 20.64 1.75 -4.62
CA THR A 145 19.28 1.22 -4.80
C THR A 145 18.84 0.32 -3.65
N LEU A 146 19.79 -0.28 -2.91
CA LEU A 146 19.52 -1.25 -1.86
C LEU A 146 18.64 -0.71 -0.70
N PRO A 147 18.87 0.50 -0.15
CA PRO A 147 17.98 1.03 0.87
C PRO A 147 16.55 1.27 0.36
N ALA A 148 16.39 1.74 -0.90
CA ALA A 148 15.08 1.91 -1.51
C ALA A 148 14.35 0.57 -1.65
N VAL A 149 15.03 -0.46 -2.12
CA VAL A 149 14.50 -1.83 -2.23
C VAL A 149 14.09 -2.37 -0.84
N SER A 150 14.95 -2.22 0.17
CA SER A 150 14.65 -2.71 1.53
C SER A 150 13.40 -2.05 2.13
N TRP A 151 13.28 -0.72 2.00
CA TRP A 151 12.08 0.00 2.44
C TRP A 151 10.85 -0.35 1.62
N SER A 152 11.00 -0.61 0.32
CA SER A 152 9.90 -1.07 -0.54
C SER A 152 9.40 -2.46 -0.14
N ILE A 153 10.30 -3.38 0.19
CA ILE A 153 9.95 -4.71 0.69
C ILE A 153 9.20 -4.60 2.03
N LEU A 154 9.68 -3.75 2.95
CA LEU A 154 8.96 -3.49 4.21
C LEU A 154 7.57 -2.91 3.92
N GLY A 155 7.45 -1.98 2.96
CA GLY A 155 6.19 -1.41 2.52
C GLY A 155 5.21 -2.48 2.03
N GLY A 156 5.64 -3.29 1.07
CA GLY A 156 4.84 -4.37 0.50
C GLY A 156 4.44 -5.43 1.53
N ALA A 157 5.38 -5.86 2.39
CA ALA A 157 5.11 -6.82 3.46
C ALA A 157 4.12 -6.25 4.49
N GLY A 158 4.27 -4.97 4.86
CA GLY A 158 3.34 -4.29 5.75
C GLY A 158 1.92 -4.24 5.18
N PHE A 159 1.76 -3.91 3.90
CA PHE A 159 0.43 -3.90 3.27
C PHE A 159 -0.16 -5.30 3.12
N ALA A 160 0.63 -6.30 2.68
CA ALA A 160 0.17 -7.68 2.60
C ALA A 160 -0.35 -8.19 3.96
N GLY A 161 0.43 -7.97 5.03
CA GLY A 161 0.04 -8.36 6.38
C GLY A 161 -1.18 -7.59 6.89
N ALA A 162 -1.23 -6.27 6.67
CA ALA A 162 -2.36 -5.44 7.11
C ALA A 162 -3.67 -5.85 6.44
N PHE A 163 -3.67 -6.13 5.14
CA PHE A 163 -4.88 -6.57 4.42
C PHE A 163 -5.31 -7.96 4.85
N ALA A 164 -4.37 -8.90 5.03
CA ALA A 164 -4.68 -10.24 5.52
C ALA A 164 -5.31 -10.19 6.93
N ILE A 165 -4.73 -9.40 7.85
CA ILE A 165 -5.26 -9.21 9.20
C ILE A 165 -6.61 -8.48 9.15
N GLY A 166 -6.74 -7.47 8.30
CA GLY A 166 -7.99 -6.72 8.10
C GLY A 166 -9.13 -7.62 7.64
N HIS A 167 -8.88 -8.54 6.70
CA HIS A 167 -9.88 -9.52 6.26
C HIS A 167 -10.30 -10.49 7.39
N ILE A 168 -9.38 -10.86 8.29
CA ILE A 168 -9.75 -11.65 9.48
C ILE A 168 -10.59 -10.79 10.44
N ALA A 169 -10.25 -9.54 10.62
CA ALA A 169 -10.94 -8.64 11.54
C ALA A 169 -12.41 -8.40 11.14
N ILE A 170 -12.72 -8.23 9.84
CA ILE A 170 -14.11 -8.03 9.38
C ILE A 170 -14.98 -9.29 9.48
N GLN A 171 -14.38 -10.47 9.63
CA GLN A 171 -15.14 -11.68 9.96
C GLN A 171 -15.52 -11.74 11.45
N ALA A 172 -14.92 -10.90 12.28
CA ALA A 172 -15.13 -10.82 13.72
C ALA A 172 -15.81 -9.50 14.16
N GLY A 173 -16.35 -8.73 13.21
CA GLY A 173 -17.04 -7.47 13.46
C GLY A 173 -17.48 -6.79 12.17
N ASP A 174 -18.31 -5.74 12.31
CA ASP A 174 -18.77 -4.96 11.16
C ASP A 174 -17.61 -4.18 10.49
N GLU A 175 -17.71 -4.02 9.19
CA GLU A 175 -16.70 -3.45 8.32
C GLU A 175 -16.26 -2.04 8.73
N LEU A 176 -17.23 -1.13 8.96
CA LEU A 176 -16.94 0.28 9.24
C LEU A 176 -16.22 0.50 10.58
N PRO A 177 -16.63 -0.11 11.70
CA PRO A 177 -15.84 -0.10 12.94
C PRO A 177 -14.43 -0.70 12.75
N VAL A 178 -14.29 -1.83 12.03
CA VAL A 178 -12.98 -2.45 11.78
C VAL A 178 -12.06 -1.49 11.04
N ILE A 179 -12.51 -0.86 9.96
CA ILE A 179 -11.72 0.11 9.19
C ILE A 179 -11.30 1.29 10.07
N LEU A 180 -12.23 1.85 10.87
CA LEU A 180 -11.92 2.98 11.75
C LEU A 180 -10.92 2.60 12.84
N ILE A 181 -11.11 1.49 13.55
CA ILE A 181 -10.20 1.07 14.63
C ILE A 181 -8.80 0.81 14.07
N THR A 182 -8.69 0.13 12.92
CA THR A 182 -7.42 -0.11 12.22
C THR A 182 -6.73 1.21 11.89
N ARG A 183 -7.47 2.17 11.37
CA ARG A 183 -6.96 3.52 11.06
C ARG A 183 -6.51 4.28 12.29
N LEU A 184 -7.30 4.25 13.37
CA LEU A 184 -6.96 4.90 14.63
C LEU A 184 -5.72 4.28 15.28
N ALA A 185 -5.55 2.97 15.21
CA ALA A 185 -4.34 2.29 15.69
C ALA A 185 -3.09 2.75 14.94
N ALA A 186 -3.16 2.82 13.60
CA ALA A 186 -2.07 3.36 12.79
C ALA A 186 -1.79 4.85 13.11
N THR A 187 -2.85 5.64 13.28
CA THR A 187 -2.75 7.07 13.65
C THR A 187 -2.11 7.25 15.03
N ALA A 188 -2.54 6.49 16.01
CA ALA A 188 -1.94 6.51 17.36
C ALA A 188 -0.44 6.14 17.30
N GLY A 189 -0.10 5.09 16.56
CA GLY A 189 1.28 4.66 16.37
C GLY A 189 2.16 5.73 15.75
N VAL A 190 1.72 6.37 14.66
CA VAL A 190 2.52 7.44 14.02
C VAL A 190 2.63 8.67 14.90
N LEU A 191 1.60 9.02 15.68
CA LEU A 191 1.66 10.13 16.62
C LEU A 191 2.68 9.86 17.75
N VAL A 192 2.73 8.64 18.28
CA VAL A 192 3.77 8.23 19.23
C VAL A 192 5.15 8.38 18.62
N LEU A 193 5.38 7.85 17.42
CA LEU A 193 6.66 8.00 16.72
C LEU A 193 6.99 9.47 16.46
N LEU A 194 6.01 10.28 16.11
CA LEU A 194 6.18 11.71 15.89
C LEU A 194 6.57 12.44 17.19
N LEU A 195 6.00 12.07 18.33
CA LEU A 195 6.36 12.64 19.64
C LEU A 195 7.78 12.27 20.04
N LEU A 196 8.21 11.05 19.77
CA LEU A 196 9.54 10.54 20.12
C LEU A 196 10.66 11.09 19.23
N GLN A 197 10.35 11.48 17.99
CA GLN A 197 11.37 12.02 17.09
C GLN A 197 11.85 13.41 17.51
N SER A 198 13.16 13.67 17.32
CA SER A 198 13.75 14.99 17.41
C SER A 198 13.66 15.68 16.06
N GLY A 199 12.75 16.66 15.90
CA GLY A 199 12.60 17.36 14.63
C GLY A 199 11.24 18.02 14.44
N PRO A 200 10.95 18.55 13.23
CA PRO A 200 9.67 19.21 12.95
C PRO A 200 8.49 18.30 13.23
N LYS A 201 7.47 18.83 13.92
CA LYS A 201 6.24 18.11 14.25
C LYS A 201 5.12 18.38 13.23
N PHE A 202 5.28 19.35 12.36
CA PHE A 202 4.29 19.73 11.35
C PHE A 202 4.87 19.61 9.95
N PRO A 203 4.03 19.23 8.96
CA PRO A 203 4.42 19.22 7.55
C PRO A 203 4.67 20.65 7.04
N ASP A 204 5.31 20.76 5.89
CA ASP A 204 5.46 22.03 5.21
C ASP A 204 4.10 22.59 4.78
N ARG A 205 3.92 23.91 4.90
CA ARG A 205 2.65 24.56 4.50
C ARG A 205 2.30 24.31 3.03
N SER A 206 3.29 24.23 2.16
CA SER A 206 3.09 23.93 0.74
C SER A 206 2.62 22.50 0.46
N ALA A 207 2.75 21.58 1.43
CA ALA A 207 2.30 20.19 1.29
C ALA A 207 0.81 19.99 1.62
N TRP A 208 0.15 20.92 2.31
CA TRP A 208 -1.22 20.74 2.79
C TRP A 208 -2.25 20.32 1.74
N PRO A 209 -2.29 20.92 0.53
CA PRO A 209 -3.23 20.49 -0.50
C PRO A 209 -3.01 19.03 -0.92
N PHE A 210 -1.72 18.61 -1.02
CA PHE A 210 -1.37 17.23 -1.35
C PHE A 210 -1.75 16.29 -0.21
N LEU A 211 -1.50 16.67 1.05
CA LEU A 211 -1.83 15.85 2.23
C LEU A 211 -3.34 15.65 2.37
N ALA A 212 -4.15 16.67 2.09
CA ALA A 212 -5.60 16.55 2.07
C ALA A 212 -6.08 15.59 0.98
N ALA A 213 -5.55 15.71 -0.24
CA ALA A 213 -5.84 14.78 -1.33
C ALA A 213 -5.39 13.35 -0.99
N MET A 214 -4.18 13.19 -0.46
CA MET A 214 -3.64 11.90 -0.01
C MET A 214 -4.52 11.26 1.06
N ALA A 215 -4.99 12.03 2.05
CA ALA A 215 -5.86 11.51 3.10
C ALA A 215 -7.18 10.96 2.54
N LEU A 216 -7.79 11.66 1.58
CA LEU A 216 -9.02 11.21 0.93
C LEU A 216 -8.77 9.95 0.08
N LEU A 217 -7.76 9.99 -0.79
CA LEU A 217 -7.44 8.91 -1.71
C LEU A 217 -7.05 7.63 -0.96
N ASP A 218 -6.17 7.73 0.03
CA ASP A 218 -5.73 6.60 0.83
C ASP A 218 -6.87 6.03 1.69
N THR A 219 -7.67 6.89 2.34
CA THR A 219 -8.82 6.43 3.12
C THR A 219 -9.83 5.69 2.25
N THR A 220 -10.13 6.22 1.06
CA THR A 220 -11.05 5.58 0.11
C THR A 220 -10.51 4.23 -0.34
N ALA A 221 -9.27 4.18 -0.81
CA ALA A 221 -8.67 2.94 -1.31
C ALA A 221 -8.53 1.87 -0.22
N HIS A 222 -8.06 2.26 0.98
CA HIS A 222 -7.95 1.36 2.12
C HIS A 222 -9.31 0.80 2.55
N SER A 223 -10.35 1.64 2.61
CA SER A 223 -11.72 1.22 2.94
C SER A 223 -12.27 0.24 1.89
N ILE A 224 -12.03 0.49 0.62
CA ILE A 224 -12.46 -0.42 -0.47
C ILE A 224 -11.79 -1.79 -0.31
N VAL A 225 -10.48 -1.85 -0.07
CA VAL A 225 -9.75 -3.13 0.00
C VAL A 225 -10.16 -3.93 1.24
N ILE A 226 -10.26 -3.29 2.40
CA ILE A 226 -10.72 -3.97 3.62
C ILE A 226 -12.18 -4.41 3.46
N GLY A 227 -13.06 -3.50 3.05
CA GLY A 227 -14.50 -3.77 2.91
C GLY A 227 -14.84 -4.81 1.83
N SER A 228 -13.98 -4.96 0.83
CA SER A 228 -14.16 -6.01 -0.17
C SER A 228 -14.08 -7.43 0.38
N GLY A 229 -13.58 -7.61 1.61
CA GLY A 229 -13.50 -8.93 2.25
C GLY A 229 -14.85 -9.64 2.47
N ASN A 230 -15.96 -8.89 2.48
CA ASN A 230 -17.32 -9.41 2.58
C ASN A 230 -17.99 -9.64 1.20
N LEU A 231 -17.30 -9.36 0.10
CA LEU A 231 -17.83 -9.53 -1.25
C LEU A 231 -17.51 -10.93 -1.80
N ASP A 232 -18.26 -11.31 -2.84
CA ASP A 232 -17.91 -12.47 -3.65
C ASP A 232 -16.52 -12.24 -4.28
N ARG A 233 -15.61 -13.21 -4.06
CA ARG A 233 -14.26 -13.17 -4.63
C ARG A 233 -13.45 -11.94 -4.18
N PRO A 234 -13.21 -11.74 -2.86
CA PRO A 234 -12.47 -10.59 -2.33
C PRO A 234 -11.01 -10.52 -2.85
N GLU A 235 -10.44 -11.67 -3.25
CA GLU A 235 -9.12 -11.75 -3.86
C GLU A 235 -9.01 -10.89 -5.14
N PHE A 236 -10.08 -10.75 -5.91
CA PHE A 236 -10.07 -9.89 -7.10
C PHE A 236 -9.92 -8.40 -6.78
N ALA A 237 -10.49 -7.94 -5.65
CA ALA A 237 -10.31 -6.57 -5.20
C ALA A 237 -8.86 -6.32 -4.78
N ALA A 238 -8.26 -7.23 -4.01
CA ALA A 238 -6.88 -7.08 -3.55
C ALA A 238 -5.87 -7.08 -4.72
N VAL A 239 -6.03 -8.01 -5.68
CA VAL A 239 -5.15 -8.07 -6.86
C VAL A 239 -5.36 -6.88 -7.79
N ALA A 240 -6.62 -6.49 -8.07
CA ALA A 240 -6.88 -5.31 -8.88
C ALA A 240 -6.32 -4.04 -8.22
N ALA A 241 -6.46 -3.91 -6.89
CA ALA A 241 -5.90 -2.81 -6.13
C ALA A 241 -4.36 -2.77 -6.25
N SER A 242 -3.66 -3.92 -6.27
CA SER A 242 -2.20 -3.96 -6.41
C SER A 242 -1.68 -3.41 -7.74
N MET A 243 -2.55 -3.25 -8.76
CA MET A 243 -2.22 -2.56 -10.00
C MET A 243 -1.89 -1.08 -9.80
N PHE A 244 -2.10 -0.52 -8.58
CA PHE A 244 -1.70 0.85 -8.26
C PHE A 244 -0.24 1.12 -8.63
N GLY A 245 0.65 0.16 -8.41
CA GLY A 245 2.08 0.31 -8.74
C GLY A 245 2.34 0.57 -10.23
N MET A 246 1.58 -0.10 -11.12
CA MET A 246 1.66 0.18 -12.57
C MET A 246 1.14 1.58 -12.89
N ILE A 247 0.00 1.96 -12.30
CA ILE A 247 -0.58 3.30 -12.47
C ILE A 247 0.41 4.36 -11.97
N THR A 248 1.01 4.15 -10.81
CA THR A 248 2.04 5.03 -10.24
C THR A 248 3.23 5.20 -11.18
N VAL A 249 3.73 4.11 -11.80
CA VAL A 249 4.84 4.16 -12.77
C VAL A 249 4.44 4.97 -14.01
N VAL A 250 3.25 4.74 -14.57
CA VAL A 250 2.75 5.49 -15.75
C VAL A 250 2.60 6.97 -15.41
N LEU A 251 2.05 7.30 -14.24
CA LEU A 251 1.91 8.67 -13.78
C LEU A 251 3.29 9.33 -13.53
N ALA A 252 4.25 8.60 -12.96
CA ALA A 252 5.61 9.12 -12.76
C ALA A 252 6.31 9.40 -14.09
N TRP A 253 6.19 8.50 -15.06
CA TRP A 253 6.70 8.74 -16.41
C TRP A 253 6.09 9.99 -17.04
N THR A 254 4.77 10.18 -16.89
CA THR A 254 4.04 11.29 -17.51
C THR A 254 4.27 12.62 -16.78
N PHE A 255 4.12 12.65 -15.45
CA PHE A 255 4.12 13.88 -14.65
C PHE A 255 5.47 14.21 -14.03
N LEU A 256 6.20 13.21 -13.53
CA LEU A 256 7.53 13.41 -12.95
C LEU A 256 8.63 13.33 -14.02
N ARG A 257 8.28 12.95 -15.26
CA ARG A 257 9.21 12.77 -16.39
C ARG A 257 10.35 11.81 -16.07
N GLU A 258 10.10 10.81 -15.23
CA GLU A 258 11.08 9.75 -15.00
C GLU A 258 11.33 9.01 -16.31
N ARG A 259 12.60 8.97 -16.74
CA ARG A 259 12.97 8.24 -17.95
C ARG A 259 12.94 6.76 -17.67
N MET A 260 12.38 6.00 -18.60
CA MET A 260 12.35 4.54 -18.55
C MET A 260 12.86 3.96 -19.84
N SER A 261 13.79 3.01 -19.74
CA SER A 261 14.24 2.22 -20.87
C SER A 261 13.17 1.20 -21.30
N LEU A 262 13.28 0.69 -22.52
CA LEU A 262 12.38 -0.36 -23.00
C LEU A 262 12.46 -1.61 -22.10
N GLY A 263 13.65 -1.96 -21.62
CA GLY A 263 13.82 -3.09 -20.70
C GLY A 263 13.10 -2.88 -19.36
N GLN A 264 13.09 -1.66 -18.82
CA GLN A 264 12.33 -1.35 -17.61
C GLN A 264 10.81 -1.47 -17.84
N TRP A 265 10.30 -1.00 -18.99
CA TRP A 265 8.90 -1.20 -19.37
C TRP A 265 8.54 -2.67 -19.50
N CYS A 266 9.42 -3.50 -20.11
CA CYS A 266 9.22 -4.95 -20.18
C CYS A 266 9.18 -5.59 -18.78
N GLY A 267 10.08 -5.17 -17.88
CA GLY A 267 10.08 -5.64 -16.49
C GLY A 267 8.79 -5.30 -15.74
N VAL A 268 8.30 -4.06 -15.88
CA VAL A 268 7.04 -3.61 -15.29
C VAL A 268 5.86 -4.40 -15.87
N ALA A 269 5.76 -4.53 -17.19
CA ALA A 269 4.70 -5.27 -17.86
C ALA A 269 4.68 -6.76 -17.44
N LEU A 270 5.87 -7.39 -17.34
CA LEU A 270 5.99 -8.76 -16.88
C LEU A 270 5.52 -8.92 -15.43
N ALA A 271 5.97 -8.03 -14.53
CA ALA A 271 5.60 -8.08 -13.12
C ALA A 271 4.08 -7.95 -12.95
N PHE A 272 3.47 -6.92 -13.52
CA PHE A 272 2.05 -6.67 -13.37
C PHE A 272 1.16 -7.64 -14.16
N GLY A 273 1.62 -8.12 -15.31
CA GLY A 273 0.95 -9.21 -16.03
C GLY A 273 0.89 -10.49 -15.21
N ALA A 274 1.98 -10.84 -14.54
CA ALA A 274 2.04 -11.99 -13.65
C ALA A 274 1.20 -11.80 -12.37
N VAL A 275 1.18 -10.60 -11.77
CA VAL A 275 0.26 -10.29 -10.65
C VAL A 275 -1.20 -10.41 -11.10
N GLY A 276 -1.54 -9.92 -12.30
CA GLY A 276 -2.87 -10.09 -12.87
C GLY A 276 -3.26 -11.57 -13.07
N TYR A 277 -2.33 -12.42 -13.49
CA TYR A 277 -2.55 -13.87 -13.58
C TYR A 277 -2.85 -14.51 -12.22
N LEU A 278 -2.22 -14.04 -11.14
CA LEU A 278 -2.49 -14.56 -9.79
C LEU A 278 -3.91 -14.27 -9.29
N ALA A 279 -4.64 -13.36 -9.96
CA ALA A 279 -6.05 -13.07 -9.69
C ALA A 279 -7.03 -14.04 -10.36
N LEU A 280 -6.57 -14.82 -11.34
CA LEU A 280 -7.39 -15.77 -12.09
C LEU A 280 -7.42 -17.15 -11.40
#